data_4a83167a05bc63482a48307a204999aa
#
_entry.id   4a83167a05bc63482a48307a204999aa
#
_cell.length_a   1.000
_cell.length_b   1.000
_cell.length_c   1.000
_cell.angle_alpha   90.00
_cell.angle_beta   90.00
_cell.angle_gamma   90.00
#
_symmetry.space_group_name_H-M   'P 1'
#
loop_
_entity.id
_entity.type
_entity.pdbx_description
1 polymer ?
#
loop_
_entity_poly.entity_id
_entity_poly.type
_entity_poly.pdbx_seq_one_letter_code
_entity_poly.pdbx_strand_id
1 'polypeptide(L)'
;MPAVTRFFRNARGERLAYAVQGVGAPLLFPAWWVSHVERDAEDAAFADFFQRLGETFRCVRYDRFGIGLSDRGRRDYTLQTELQDFEALVDALAEPKVHLFAFSCGAPIALAYAAEHPQRVDRVVCYGGYADGARIGTPELRRVLASLVRAHWGMGAKALADVFHPGADAESLNHFAALQRDASDAENAARLLELTYAMDASAWLEKVDAPVLVLHRRGDRAIPHEMGRDLATRLKKATFVTLEGNVHLPWAGDASALLKQVRAFLGAAAATDARETALLRRDGEVWTVRYAGRQVLLREVKGLVDLARLLSRPGEEMHVLDFLEESVRAEAAGASKQPMADRRALADYRARLTELDTALEDARRCGAHPGQAERLEEEKEALLHQLRTATGLGGKARGLKDPVERARKAVTARIRDAIRRIKAAHPELGAHLQEAILTGVSCAYRPSPPVRWSVSPAAF
;
A
#
# COMPACT_ATOMS: atom_id res chain seq x y z
N MET A 1 -10.61 2.61 -14.91
CA MET A 1 -11.80 3.48 -14.90
C MET A 1 -12.30 3.56 -13.46
N PRO A 2 -12.78 4.73 -12.98
CA PRO A 2 -13.35 4.82 -11.64
C PRO A 2 -14.60 3.93 -11.52
N ALA A 3 -14.91 3.49 -10.31
CA ALA A 3 -16.13 2.75 -10.04
C ALA A 3 -17.35 3.67 -10.19
N VAL A 4 -18.45 3.14 -10.73
CA VAL A 4 -19.72 3.86 -10.86
C VAL A 4 -20.72 3.26 -9.90
N THR A 5 -21.19 4.06 -8.94
CA THR A 5 -22.22 3.66 -7.97
C THR A 5 -23.61 3.71 -8.60
N ARG A 6 -24.40 2.66 -8.35
CA ARG A 6 -25.77 2.48 -8.79
C ARG A 6 -26.60 1.84 -7.68
N PHE A 7 -27.90 1.75 -7.89
CA PHE A 7 -28.84 1.15 -6.93
C PHE A 7 -29.77 0.17 -7.64
N PHE A 8 -30.15 -0.88 -6.92
CA PHE A 8 -31.20 -1.81 -7.32
C PHE A 8 -32.19 -2.01 -6.17
N ARG A 9 -33.32 -2.65 -6.45
CA ARG A 9 -34.29 -3.05 -5.42
C ARG A 9 -34.41 -4.56 -5.38
N ASN A 10 -34.40 -5.11 -4.18
CA ASN A 10 -34.69 -6.52 -3.98
C ASN A 10 -36.20 -6.81 -3.99
N ALA A 11 -36.60 -8.07 -3.83
CA ALA A 11 -38.00 -8.51 -3.82
C ALA A 11 -38.83 -7.89 -2.68
N ARG A 12 -38.17 -7.37 -1.62
CA ARG A 12 -38.82 -6.66 -0.51
C ARG A 12 -38.99 -5.16 -0.77
N GLY A 13 -38.55 -4.67 -1.94
CA GLY A 13 -38.58 -3.25 -2.28
C GLY A 13 -37.47 -2.42 -1.63
N GLU A 14 -36.57 -3.04 -0.88
CA GLU A 14 -35.42 -2.41 -0.24
C GLU A 14 -34.36 -2.03 -1.27
N ARG A 15 -33.74 -0.86 -1.10
CA ARG A 15 -32.74 -0.32 -2.01
C ARG A 15 -31.34 -0.73 -1.55
N LEU A 16 -30.59 -1.35 -2.44
CA LEU A 16 -29.19 -1.72 -2.21
C LEU A 16 -28.29 -1.01 -3.22
N ALA A 17 -27.12 -0.56 -2.74
CA ALA A 17 -26.10 0.10 -3.55
C ALA A 17 -25.13 -0.92 -4.13
N TYR A 18 -24.71 -0.72 -5.39
CA TYR A 18 -23.67 -1.49 -6.01
C TYR A 18 -22.72 -0.62 -6.83
N ALA A 19 -21.50 -1.07 -7.00
CA ALA A 19 -20.49 -0.40 -7.80
C ALA A 19 -20.06 -1.29 -8.97
N VAL A 20 -19.86 -0.69 -10.12
CA VAL A 20 -19.36 -1.34 -11.34
C VAL A 20 -18.04 -0.71 -11.74
N GLN A 21 -17.03 -1.54 -11.98
CA GLN A 21 -15.69 -1.10 -12.38
C GLN A 21 -15.09 -2.07 -13.39
N GLY A 22 -14.40 -1.54 -14.40
CA GLY A 22 -13.71 -2.35 -15.41
C GLY A 22 -14.58 -2.72 -16.60
N VAL A 23 -14.05 -3.62 -17.44
CA VAL A 23 -14.63 -4.06 -18.72
C VAL A 23 -14.51 -5.57 -18.89
N GLY A 24 -15.24 -6.16 -19.84
CA GLY A 24 -15.16 -7.60 -20.14
C GLY A 24 -16.23 -8.42 -19.43
N ALA A 25 -15.93 -9.71 -19.18
CA ALA A 25 -16.87 -10.65 -18.57
C ALA A 25 -17.28 -10.21 -17.16
N PRO A 26 -18.56 -10.37 -16.78
CA PRO A 26 -19.03 -9.98 -15.46
C PRO A 26 -18.44 -10.87 -14.37
N LEU A 27 -17.78 -10.23 -13.40
CA LEU A 27 -17.24 -10.85 -12.20
C LEU A 27 -17.93 -10.22 -10.99
N LEU A 28 -18.82 -10.98 -10.35
CA LEU A 28 -19.64 -10.52 -9.25
C LEU A 28 -19.04 -10.94 -7.91
N PHE A 29 -19.11 -10.04 -6.97
CA PHE A 29 -18.63 -10.23 -5.61
C PHE A 29 -19.82 -10.31 -4.64
N PRO A 30 -20.23 -11.53 -4.21
CA PRO A 30 -21.16 -11.66 -3.09
C PRO A 30 -20.63 -10.93 -1.87
N ALA A 31 -21.55 -10.30 -1.12
CA ALA A 31 -21.17 -9.41 -0.03
C ALA A 31 -20.28 -10.11 1.01
N TRP A 32 -19.22 -9.43 1.41
CA TRP A 32 -18.33 -9.83 2.48
C TRP A 32 -18.69 -9.11 3.78
N TRP A 33 -17.83 -9.19 4.81
CA TRP A 33 -18.12 -8.70 6.16
C TRP A 33 -18.74 -7.30 6.19
N VAL A 34 -17.99 -6.28 5.81
CA VAL A 34 -18.41 -4.88 5.78
C VAL A 34 -17.76 -4.24 4.56
N SER A 35 -18.52 -3.46 3.82
CA SER A 35 -18.07 -2.73 2.64
C SER A 35 -18.69 -1.33 2.60
N HIS A 36 -18.13 -0.48 1.76
CA HIS A 36 -18.75 0.77 1.38
C HIS A 36 -18.37 1.05 -0.08
N VAL A 37 -19.30 0.86 -0.99
CA VAL A 37 -19.02 0.88 -2.45
C VAL A 37 -18.27 2.12 -2.95
N GLU A 38 -18.33 3.24 -2.24
CA GLU A 38 -17.58 4.46 -2.58
C GLU A 38 -16.29 4.59 -1.80
N ARG A 39 -16.31 4.27 -0.50
CA ARG A 39 -15.16 4.52 0.38
C ARG A 39 -14.10 3.44 0.41
N ASP A 40 -14.44 2.19 0.04
CA ASP A 40 -13.45 1.10 -0.03
C ASP A 40 -12.24 1.49 -0.90
N ALA A 41 -12.44 2.31 -1.94
CA ALA A 41 -11.38 2.77 -2.84
C ALA A 41 -10.45 3.86 -2.22
N GLU A 42 -10.73 4.35 -1.01
CA GLU A 42 -9.82 5.18 -0.23
C GLU A 42 -8.60 4.37 0.24
N ASP A 43 -8.74 3.04 0.38
CA ASP A 43 -7.61 2.13 0.55
C ASP A 43 -6.90 1.91 -0.80
N ALA A 44 -5.64 2.33 -0.88
CA ALA A 44 -4.84 2.24 -2.11
C ALA A 44 -4.62 0.78 -2.57
N ALA A 45 -4.49 -0.18 -1.64
CA ALA A 45 -4.34 -1.59 -1.97
C ALA A 45 -5.64 -2.17 -2.54
N PHE A 46 -6.78 -1.80 -1.97
CA PHE A 46 -8.10 -2.14 -2.51
C PHE A 46 -8.28 -1.56 -3.92
N ALA A 47 -7.98 -0.28 -4.08
CA ALA A 47 -8.11 0.40 -5.38
C ALA A 47 -7.24 -0.25 -6.47
N ASP A 48 -5.97 -0.59 -6.16
CA ASP A 48 -5.07 -1.30 -7.09
C ASP A 48 -5.59 -2.70 -7.44
N PHE A 49 -6.07 -3.45 -6.45
CA PHE A 49 -6.61 -4.80 -6.65
C PHE A 49 -7.79 -4.79 -7.64
N PHE A 50 -8.78 -3.92 -7.40
CA PHE A 50 -9.95 -3.82 -8.28
C PHE A 50 -9.62 -3.16 -9.63
N GLN A 51 -8.67 -2.24 -9.69
CA GLN A 51 -8.19 -1.70 -10.95
C GLN A 51 -7.58 -2.81 -11.82
N ARG A 52 -6.71 -3.65 -11.24
CA ARG A 52 -6.08 -4.77 -11.94
C ARG A 52 -7.09 -5.82 -12.40
N LEU A 53 -8.07 -6.19 -11.59
CA LEU A 53 -9.16 -7.06 -12.01
C LEU A 53 -9.98 -6.42 -13.13
N GLY A 54 -10.26 -5.13 -13.02
CA GLY A 54 -11.05 -4.34 -13.97
C GLY A 54 -10.42 -4.19 -15.37
N GLU A 55 -9.14 -4.49 -15.52
CA GLU A 55 -8.48 -4.57 -16.84
C GLU A 55 -9.04 -5.72 -17.70
N THR A 56 -9.61 -6.75 -17.06
CA THR A 56 -10.05 -7.97 -17.74
C THR A 56 -11.52 -8.30 -17.48
N PHE A 57 -12.02 -7.94 -16.31
CA PHE A 57 -13.36 -8.25 -15.85
C PHE A 57 -14.15 -6.99 -15.54
N ARG A 58 -15.43 -7.01 -15.83
CA ARG A 58 -16.37 -6.04 -15.28
C ARG A 58 -16.74 -6.46 -13.86
N CYS A 59 -16.03 -5.90 -12.87
CA CYS A 59 -16.22 -6.19 -11.45
C CYS A 59 -17.48 -5.51 -10.93
N VAL A 60 -18.37 -6.27 -10.30
CA VAL A 60 -19.59 -5.79 -9.65
C VAL A 60 -19.58 -6.19 -8.18
N ARG A 61 -19.56 -5.22 -7.30
CA ARG A 61 -19.64 -5.40 -5.84
C ARG A 61 -20.79 -4.59 -5.26
N TYR A 62 -21.37 -5.01 -4.16
CA TYR A 62 -22.49 -4.31 -3.56
C TYR A 62 -22.38 -4.20 -2.04
N ASP A 63 -23.00 -3.19 -1.50
CA ASP A 63 -23.22 -3.07 -0.07
C ASP A 63 -24.45 -3.89 0.30
N ARG A 64 -24.26 -4.90 1.16
CA ARG A 64 -25.36 -5.70 1.67
C ARG A 64 -26.33 -4.82 2.46
N PHE A 65 -27.55 -5.31 2.69
CA PHE A 65 -28.51 -4.57 3.50
C PHE A 65 -27.91 -4.21 4.88
N GLY A 66 -28.10 -2.98 5.32
CA GLY A 66 -27.57 -2.44 6.57
C GLY A 66 -26.15 -1.90 6.50
N ILE A 67 -25.49 -2.00 5.35
CA ILE A 67 -24.10 -1.57 5.14
C ILE A 67 -24.02 -0.45 4.12
N GLY A 68 -23.02 0.43 4.29
CA GLY A 68 -22.63 1.47 3.33
C GLY A 68 -23.81 2.34 2.91
N LEU A 69 -24.09 2.37 1.61
CA LEU A 69 -25.18 3.18 1.02
C LEU A 69 -26.50 2.43 0.87
N SER A 70 -26.59 1.17 1.29
CA SER A 70 -27.82 0.37 1.25
C SER A 70 -28.78 0.72 2.39
N ASP A 71 -30.07 0.45 2.18
CA ASP A 71 -31.11 0.68 3.16
C ASP A 71 -30.82 -0.09 4.48
N ARG A 72 -31.37 0.41 5.58
CA ARG A 72 -31.14 -0.09 6.95
C ARG A 72 -32.47 -0.41 7.63
N GLY A 73 -32.41 -1.21 8.73
CA GLY A 73 -33.56 -1.46 9.58
C GLY A 73 -34.12 -2.89 9.53
N ARG A 74 -33.56 -3.78 8.70
CA ARG A 74 -33.89 -5.22 8.70
C ARG A 74 -33.43 -5.85 10.03
N ARG A 75 -34.19 -6.86 10.49
CA ARG A 75 -33.86 -7.61 11.72
C ARG A 75 -33.58 -9.10 11.44
N ASP A 76 -34.04 -9.61 10.31
CA ASP A 76 -33.96 -11.00 9.89
C ASP A 76 -32.78 -11.22 8.92
N TYR A 77 -31.59 -11.33 9.46
CA TYR A 77 -30.39 -11.67 8.72
C TYR A 77 -30.21 -13.20 8.69
N THR A 78 -30.33 -13.81 7.50
CA THR A 78 -30.12 -15.24 7.26
C THR A 78 -29.40 -15.45 5.95
N LEU A 79 -28.79 -16.63 5.73
CA LEU A 79 -28.22 -16.97 4.43
C LEU A 79 -29.25 -16.84 3.29
N GLN A 80 -30.51 -17.20 3.57
CA GLN A 80 -31.59 -17.09 2.57
C GLN A 80 -31.89 -15.63 2.19
N THR A 81 -31.90 -14.70 3.16
CA THR A 81 -32.11 -13.28 2.84
C THR A 81 -30.92 -12.69 2.06
N GLU A 82 -29.68 -13.09 2.37
CA GLU A 82 -28.50 -12.69 1.62
C GLU A 82 -28.51 -13.25 0.19
N LEU A 83 -28.95 -14.49 0.02
CA LEU A 83 -29.10 -15.12 -1.27
C LEU A 83 -30.12 -14.39 -2.14
N GLN A 84 -31.29 -14.04 -1.57
CA GLN A 84 -32.32 -13.26 -2.27
C GLN A 84 -31.84 -11.87 -2.71
N ASP A 85 -31.07 -11.18 -1.84
CA ASP A 85 -30.48 -9.89 -2.17
C ASP A 85 -29.45 -10.02 -3.31
N PHE A 86 -28.63 -11.07 -3.28
CA PHE A 86 -27.65 -11.35 -4.33
C PHE A 86 -28.33 -11.73 -5.65
N GLU A 87 -29.37 -12.56 -5.60
CA GLU A 87 -30.17 -12.93 -6.78
C GLU A 87 -30.77 -11.70 -7.44
N ALA A 88 -31.37 -10.79 -6.65
CA ALA A 88 -31.91 -9.53 -7.16
C ALA A 88 -30.87 -8.65 -7.84
N LEU A 89 -29.60 -8.64 -7.33
CA LEU A 89 -28.50 -7.96 -8.00
C LEU A 89 -28.21 -8.59 -9.37
N VAL A 90 -28.07 -9.92 -9.43
CA VAL A 90 -27.79 -10.63 -10.71
C VAL A 90 -28.89 -10.40 -11.72
N ASP A 91 -30.15 -10.37 -11.29
CA ASP A 91 -31.30 -10.08 -12.16
C ASP A 91 -31.29 -8.63 -12.65
N ALA A 92 -30.98 -7.67 -11.79
CA ALA A 92 -30.86 -6.25 -12.15
C ALA A 92 -29.74 -5.98 -13.18
N LEU A 93 -28.70 -6.82 -13.22
CA LEU A 93 -27.63 -6.73 -14.21
C LEU A 93 -28.00 -7.31 -15.56
N ALA A 94 -29.05 -8.15 -15.63
CA ALA A 94 -29.55 -8.82 -16.83
C ALA A 94 -28.47 -9.63 -17.61
N GLU A 95 -27.47 -10.16 -16.88
CA GLU A 95 -26.40 -10.97 -17.48
C GLU A 95 -26.85 -12.42 -17.59
N PRO A 96 -26.67 -13.06 -18.76
CA PRO A 96 -27.06 -14.45 -18.95
C PRO A 96 -26.23 -15.42 -18.11
N LYS A 97 -24.94 -15.09 -17.90
CA LYS A 97 -23.97 -15.90 -17.15
C LYS A 97 -22.90 -15.02 -16.55
N VAL A 98 -22.48 -15.34 -15.32
CA VAL A 98 -21.52 -14.55 -14.54
C VAL A 98 -20.44 -15.44 -13.95
N HIS A 99 -19.26 -14.86 -13.69
CA HIS A 99 -18.29 -15.40 -12.77
C HIS A 99 -18.54 -14.86 -11.36
N LEU A 100 -18.23 -15.65 -10.34
CA LEU A 100 -18.31 -15.24 -8.94
C LEU A 100 -16.92 -15.19 -8.31
N PHE A 101 -16.63 -14.11 -7.59
CA PHE A 101 -15.49 -14.03 -6.69
C PHE A 101 -16.00 -13.83 -5.28
N ALA A 102 -16.09 -14.92 -4.54
CA ALA A 102 -16.55 -14.94 -3.18
C ALA A 102 -15.35 -14.90 -2.21
N PHE A 103 -15.38 -13.97 -1.30
CA PHE A 103 -14.37 -13.89 -0.28
C PHE A 103 -15.00 -13.93 1.10
N SER A 104 -14.35 -14.63 2.07
CA SER A 104 -14.86 -14.71 3.44
C SER A 104 -16.31 -15.24 3.52
N CYS A 105 -17.18 -14.52 4.21
CA CYS A 105 -18.61 -14.85 4.35
C CYS A 105 -19.43 -14.69 3.05
N GLY A 106 -18.83 -14.19 1.97
CA GLY A 106 -19.44 -14.26 0.66
C GLY A 106 -19.43 -15.66 0.04
N ALA A 107 -18.58 -16.59 0.54
CA ALA A 107 -18.50 -17.95 0.00
C ALA A 107 -19.79 -18.75 0.18
N PRO A 108 -20.44 -18.82 1.35
CA PRO A 108 -21.73 -19.47 1.50
C PRO A 108 -22.81 -18.93 0.53
N ILE A 109 -22.84 -17.61 0.30
CA ILE A 109 -23.80 -16.99 -0.62
C ILE A 109 -23.53 -17.43 -2.06
N ALA A 110 -22.27 -17.35 -2.50
CA ALA A 110 -21.89 -17.77 -3.86
C ALA A 110 -22.16 -19.24 -4.14
N LEU A 111 -21.88 -20.10 -3.17
CA LEU A 111 -22.05 -21.56 -3.33
C LEU A 111 -23.52 -21.92 -3.36
N ALA A 112 -24.36 -21.35 -2.50
CA ALA A 112 -25.81 -21.53 -2.53
C ALA A 112 -26.38 -21.01 -3.87
N TYR A 113 -25.99 -19.83 -4.33
CA TYR A 113 -26.43 -19.27 -5.61
C TYR A 113 -26.01 -20.16 -6.79
N ALA A 114 -24.75 -20.63 -6.81
CA ALA A 114 -24.26 -21.48 -7.89
C ALA A 114 -24.96 -22.85 -7.94
N ALA A 115 -25.40 -23.34 -6.80
CA ALA A 115 -26.15 -24.61 -6.72
C ALA A 115 -27.61 -24.46 -7.16
N GLU A 116 -28.26 -23.33 -6.85
CA GLU A 116 -29.65 -23.05 -7.24
C GLU A 116 -29.79 -22.56 -8.69
N HIS A 117 -28.72 -21.91 -9.23
CA HIS A 117 -28.70 -21.34 -10.58
C HIS A 117 -27.53 -21.83 -11.44
N PRO A 118 -27.33 -23.15 -11.65
CA PRO A 118 -26.14 -23.71 -12.30
C PRO A 118 -25.91 -23.19 -13.72
N GLN A 119 -26.98 -22.82 -14.45
CA GLN A 119 -26.87 -22.26 -15.81
C GLN A 119 -26.46 -20.80 -15.83
N ARG A 120 -26.56 -20.07 -14.71
CA ARG A 120 -26.20 -18.65 -14.59
C ARG A 120 -24.78 -18.42 -14.09
N VAL A 121 -24.11 -19.46 -13.57
CA VAL A 121 -22.75 -19.36 -13.04
C VAL A 121 -21.78 -20.10 -13.92
N ASP A 122 -20.73 -19.41 -14.38
CA ASP A 122 -19.68 -20.03 -15.19
C ASP A 122 -18.60 -20.66 -14.32
N ARG A 123 -18.01 -19.87 -13.42
CA ARG A 123 -16.94 -20.30 -12.51
C ARG A 123 -17.04 -19.55 -11.19
N VAL A 124 -16.57 -20.19 -10.12
CA VAL A 124 -16.55 -19.60 -8.78
C VAL A 124 -15.13 -19.57 -8.25
N VAL A 125 -14.68 -18.44 -7.78
CA VAL A 125 -13.47 -18.29 -6.97
C VAL A 125 -13.91 -18.10 -5.53
N CYS A 126 -13.44 -18.95 -4.60
CA CYS A 126 -13.62 -18.79 -3.17
C CYS A 126 -12.27 -18.48 -2.53
N TYR A 127 -12.10 -17.28 -1.99
CA TYR A 127 -10.90 -16.87 -1.28
C TYR A 127 -11.18 -16.71 0.22
N GLY A 128 -10.40 -17.41 1.07
CA GLY A 128 -10.57 -17.33 2.53
C GLY A 128 -11.99 -17.67 2.98
N GLY A 129 -12.69 -18.51 2.22
CA GLY A 129 -14.08 -18.86 2.43
C GLY A 129 -14.27 -20.14 3.23
N TYR A 130 -15.52 -20.44 3.53
CA TYR A 130 -15.96 -21.60 4.31
C TYR A 130 -17.34 -22.10 3.84
N ALA A 131 -17.72 -23.31 4.25
CA ALA A 131 -19.08 -23.82 4.07
C ALA A 131 -19.95 -23.58 5.31
N ASP A 132 -19.42 -23.85 6.51
CA ASP A 132 -20.11 -23.81 7.79
C ASP A 132 -19.43 -22.81 8.75
N GLY A 133 -20.07 -21.68 8.99
CA GLY A 133 -19.59 -20.61 9.87
C GLY A 133 -19.54 -20.99 11.35
N ALA A 134 -20.30 -22.00 11.77
CA ALA A 134 -20.25 -22.48 13.15
C ALA A 134 -18.89 -23.10 13.53
N ARG A 135 -18.04 -23.37 12.56
CA ARG A 135 -16.67 -23.88 12.76
C ARG A 135 -15.61 -22.79 12.88
N ILE A 136 -15.98 -21.51 12.74
CA ILE A 136 -15.07 -20.37 12.91
C ILE A 136 -14.88 -20.10 14.40
N GLY A 137 -13.72 -20.44 14.95
CA GLY A 137 -13.42 -20.25 16.38
C GLY A 137 -14.31 -21.06 17.33
N THR A 138 -14.20 -20.80 18.62
CA THR A 138 -15.06 -21.44 19.63
C THR A 138 -16.38 -20.69 19.80
N PRO A 139 -17.46 -21.34 20.30
CA PRO A 139 -18.72 -20.67 20.62
C PRO A 139 -18.54 -19.47 21.56
N GLU A 140 -17.62 -19.59 22.53
CA GLU A 140 -17.30 -18.52 23.50
C GLU A 140 -16.68 -17.32 22.80
N LEU A 141 -15.69 -17.56 21.93
CA LEU A 141 -15.00 -16.50 21.17
C LEU A 141 -16.00 -15.74 20.29
N ARG A 142 -16.86 -16.45 19.55
CA ARG A 142 -17.88 -15.83 18.70
C ARG A 142 -18.82 -14.92 19.50
N ARG A 143 -19.28 -15.40 20.65
CA ARG A 143 -20.17 -14.65 21.55
C ARG A 143 -19.47 -13.42 22.12
N VAL A 144 -18.21 -13.54 22.56
CA VAL A 144 -17.41 -12.43 23.08
C VAL A 144 -17.18 -11.36 22.02
N LEU A 145 -16.83 -11.75 20.80
CA LEU A 145 -16.60 -10.81 19.70
C LEU A 145 -17.88 -10.08 19.31
N ALA A 146 -19.00 -10.78 19.15
CA ALA A 146 -20.29 -10.16 18.84
C ALA A 146 -20.74 -9.20 19.97
N SER A 147 -20.54 -9.57 21.23
CA SER A 147 -20.83 -8.71 22.38
C SER A 147 -19.91 -7.49 22.44
N LEU A 148 -18.61 -7.62 22.13
CA LEU A 148 -17.68 -6.50 22.06
C LEU A 148 -18.07 -5.52 20.96
N VAL A 149 -18.41 -6.02 19.77
CA VAL A 149 -18.86 -5.19 18.63
C VAL A 149 -20.13 -4.42 19.04
N ARG A 150 -21.11 -5.08 19.67
CA ARG A 150 -22.36 -4.47 20.10
C ARG A 150 -22.17 -3.43 21.20
N ALA A 151 -21.34 -3.74 22.21
CA ALA A 151 -21.14 -2.88 23.36
C ALA A 151 -20.18 -1.72 23.10
N HIS A 152 -19.18 -1.92 22.24
CA HIS A 152 -18.15 -0.92 21.98
C HIS A 152 -17.62 -1.05 20.55
N TRP A 153 -18.35 -0.51 19.58
CA TRP A 153 -18.03 -0.65 18.14
C TRP A 153 -16.62 -0.19 17.78
N GLY A 154 -16.13 0.89 18.41
CA GLY A 154 -14.76 1.37 18.18
C GLY A 154 -13.68 0.34 18.55
N MET A 155 -13.83 -0.39 19.65
CA MET A 155 -12.91 -1.47 20.04
C MET A 155 -13.13 -2.72 19.19
N GLY A 156 -14.40 -3.09 18.93
CA GLY A 156 -14.74 -4.22 18.08
C GLY A 156 -14.17 -4.08 16.66
N ALA A 157 -14.32 -2.92 16.05
CA ALA A 157 -13.78 -2.64 14.72
C ALA A 157 -12.25 -2.73 14.67
N LYS A 158 -11.54 -2.28 15.73
CA LYS A 158 -10.08 -2.41 15.83
C LYS A 158 -9.64 -3.85 16.01
N ALA A 159 -10.32 -4.61 16.87
CA ALA A 159 -10.03 -6.03 17.08
C ALA A 159 -10.20 -6.83 15.78
N LEU A 160 -11.28 -6.57 15.03
CA LEU A 160 -11.52 -7.20 13.74
C LEU A 160 -10.51 -6.75 12.68
N ALA A 161 -10.08 -5.48 12.69
CA ALA A 161 -9.05 -5.01 11.77
C ALA A 161 -7.72 -5.76 11.97
N ASP A 162 -7.29 -5.99 13.22
CA ASP A 162 -6.09 -6.79 13.53
C ASP A 162 -6.24 -8.26 13.12
N VAL A 163 -7.42 -8.86 13.32
CA VAL A 163 -7.70 -10.24 12.89
C VAL A 163 -7.61 -10.37 11.37
N PHE A 164 -8.13 -9.40 10.62
CA PHE A 164 -8.17 -9.45 9.15
C PHE A 164 -6.85 -9.02 8.50
N HIS A 165 -6.10 -8.16 9.16
CA HIS A 165 -4.81 -7.66 8.64
C HIS A 165 -3.71 -7.69 9.73
N PRO A 166 -3.34 -8.88 10.21
CA PRO A 166 -2.33 -9.01 11.26
C PRO A 166 -0.97 -8.48 10.80
N GLY A 167 -0.36 -7.64 11.64
CA GLY A 167 0.93 -7.03 11.38
C GLY A 167 0.91 -5.81 10.45
N ALA A 168 -0.28 -5.30 10.10
CA ALA A 168 -0.38 -4.01 9.44
C ALA A 168 0.07 -2.87 10.38
N ASP A 169 0.54 -1.75 9.78
CA ASP A 169 0.85 -0.56 10.57
C ASP A 169 -0.41 0.04 11.21
N ALA A 170 -0.19 0.90 12.21
CA ALA A 170 -1.28 1.49 13.00
C ALA A 170 -2.20 2.39 12.15
N GLU A 171 -1.68 3.02 11.09
CA GLU A 171 -2.45 3.87 10.19
C GLU A 171 -3.43 3.02 9.37
N SER A 172 -2.95 1.95 8.74
CA SER A 172 -3.76 0.98 8.00
C SER A 172 -4.85 0.33 8.86
N LEU A 173 -4.51 -0.10 10.08
CA LEU A 173 -5.49 -0.67 11.02
C LEU A 173 -6.54 0.35 11.45
N ASN A 174 -6.15 1.59 11.73
CA ASN A 174 -7.07 2.65 12.11
C ASN A 174 -7.98 3.06 10.95
N HIS A 175 -7.45 3.12 9.72
CA HIS A 175 -8.21 3.40 8.51
C HIS A 175 -9.29 2.32 8.29
N PHE A 176 -8.91 1.05 8.31
CA PHE A 176 -9.87 -0.05 8.13
C PHE A 176 -10.89 -0.12 9.27
N ALA A 177 -10.49 0.14 10.52
CA ALA A 177 -11.43 0.23 11.64
C ALA A 177 -12.40 1.43 11.50
N ALA A 178 -11.95 2.55 10.94
CA ALA A 178 -12.80 3.70 10.65
C ALA A 178 -13.82 3.37 9.54
N LEU A 179 -13.37 2.75 8.45
CA LEU A 179 -14.22 2.31 7.35
C LEU A 179 -15.37 1.40 7.85
N GLN A 180 -15.06 0.43 8.72
CA GLN A 180 -16.06 -0.45 9.31
C GLN A 180 -17.13 0.32 10.10
N ARG A 181 -16.70 1.33 10.89
CA ARG A 181 -17.63 2.15 11.70
C ARG A 181 -18.49 3.06 10.85
N ASP A 182 -17.94 3.61 9.79
CA ASP A 182 -18.67 4.50 8.89
C ASP A 182 -19.66 3.72 8.03
N ALA A 183 -19.33 2.47 7.69
CA ALA A 183 -20.18 1.61 6.89
C ALA A 183 -21.39 1.06 7.68
N SER A 184 -21.28 0.86 9.01
CA SER A 184 -22.36 0.27 9.83
C SER A 184 -22.38 0.75 11.27
N ASP A 185 -23.55 0.68 11.90
CA ASP A 185 -23.70 0.85 13.35
C ASP A 185 -23.36 -0.43 14.13
N ALA A 186 -23.20 -0.30 15.45
CA ALA A 186 -22.79 -1.38 16.34
C ALA A 186 -23.74 -2.59 16.32
N GLU A 187 -25.05 -2.33 16.39
CA GLU A 187 -26.06 -3.40 16.46
C GLU A 187 -26.11 -4.19 15.15
N ASN A 188 -26.10 -3.48 14.01
CA ASN A 188 -26.13 -4.12 12.72
C ASN A 188 -24.81 -4.87 12.45
N ALA A 189 -23.65 -4.30 12.77
CA ALA A 189 -22.37 -4.98 12.66
C ALA A 189 -22.31 -6.26 13.51
N ALA A 190 -22.83 -6.22 14.75
CA ALA A 190 -22.90 -7.41 15.59
C ALA A 190 -23.80 -8.50 14.99
N ARG A 191 -24.96 -8.13 14.44
CA ARG A 191 -25.87 -9.08 13.75
C ARG A 191 -25.25 -9.71 12.53
N LEU A 192 -24.50 -8.94 11.74
CA LEU A 192 -23.80 -9.46 10.57
C LEU A 192 -22.63 -10.37 10.95
N LEU A 193 -21.98 -10.12 12.09
CA LEU A 193 -20.98 -11.02 12.63
C LEU A 193 -21.62 -12.33 13.12
N GLU A 194 -22.75 -12.26 13.82
CA GLU A 194 -23.55 -13.42 14.21
C GLU A 194 -24.03 -14.22 13.00
N LEU A 195 -24.49 -13.52 11.93
CA LEU A 195 -24.83 -14.16 10.66
C LEU A 195 -23.64 -14.89 10.04
N THR A 196 -22.44 -14.28 10.02
CA THR A 196 -21.22 -14.91 9.51
C THR A 196 -20.97 -16.27 10.17
N TYR A 197 -21.22 -16.36 11.48
CA TYR A 197 -21.08 -17.62 12.23
C TYR A 197 -22.26 -18.58 12.06
N ALA A 198 -23.43 -18.09 11.64
CA ALA A 198 -24.63 -18.89 11.47
C ALA A 198 -24.81 -19.41 10.03
N MET A 199 -24.12 -18.83 9.04
CA MET A 199 -24.24 -19.27 7.65
C MET A 199 -23.67 -20.68 7.47
N ASP A 200 -24.48 -21.57 6.91
CA ASP A 200 -24.09 -22.93 6.54
C ASP A 200 -24.60 -23.24 5.13
N ALA A 201 -23.66 -23.38 4.18
CA ALA A 201 -23.90 -23.78 2.80
C ALA A 201 -23.65 -25.27 2.56
N SER A 202 -23.47 -26.08 3.60
CA SER A 202 -23.09 -27.50 3.48
C SER A 202 -24.04 -28.32 2.60
N ALA A 203 -25.35 -28.03 2.66
CA ALA A 203 -26.37 -28.75 1.90
C ALA A 203 -26.35 -28.45 0.37
N TRP A 204 -25.67 -27.38 -0.04
CA TRP A 204 -25.55 -26.99 -1.45
C TRP A 204 -24.28 -27.50 -2.12
N LEU A 205 -23.23 -27.87 -1.38
CA LEU A 205 -21.90 -28.17 -1.95
C LEU A 205 -21.93 -29.25 -3.03
N GLU A 206 -22.69 -30.33 -2.81
CA GLU A 206 -22.84 -31.40 -3.78
C GLU A 206 -23.65 -31.03 -5.03
N LYS A 207 -24.38 -29.92 -4.97
CA LYS A 207 -25.21 -29.41 -6.09
C LYS A 207 -24.48 -28.37 -6.92
N VAL A 208 -23.30 -27.91 -6.49
CA VAL A 208 -22.49 -26.95 -7.24
C VAL A 208 -21.85 -27.65 -8.45
N ASP A 209 -22.33 -27.34 -9.64
CA ASP A 209 -21.82 -27.89 -10.91
C ASP A 209 -20.75 -27.04 -11.58
N ALA A 210 -20.69 -25.74 -11.25
CA ALA A 210 -19.66 -24.85 -11.75
C ALA A 210 -18.27 -25.27 -11.23
N PRO A 211 -17.20 -25.14 -12.02
CA PRO A 211 -15.83 -25.28 -11.52
C PRO A 211 -15.54 -24.26 -10.42
N VAL A 212 -14.87 -24.68 -9.34
CA VAL A 212 -14.55 -23.83 -8.18
C VAL A 212 -13.04 -23.80 -7.95
N LEU A 213 -12.47 -22.61 -7.86
CA LEU A 213 -11.11 -22.39 -7.37
C LEU A 213 -11.17 -21.93 -5.91
N VAL A 214 -10.65 -22.73 -5.01
CA VAL A 214 -10.54 -22.37 -3.60
C VAL A 214 -9.12 -21.91 -3.31
N LEU A 215 -8.97 -20.65 -2.92
CA LEU A 215 -7.71 -20.01 -2.55
C LEU A 215 -7.73 -19.71 -1.06
N HIS A 216 -6.67 -20.06 -0.32
CA HIS A 216 -6.61 -19.78 1.10
C HIS A 216 -5.19 -19.51 1.56
N ARG A 217 -4.98 -18.47 2.35
CA ARG A 217 -3.67 -18.21 2.95
C ARG A 217 -3.44 -19.12 4.15
N ARG A 218 -2.21 -19.64 4.24
CA ARG A 218 -1.83 -20.62 5.26
C ARG A 218 -2.02 -20.12 6.69
N GLY A 219 -1.71 -18.85 6.95
CA GLY A 219 -1.77 -18.23 8.27
C GLY A 219 -3.00 -17.36 8.52
N ASP A 220 -4.05 -17.49 7.71
CA ASP A 220 -5.30 -16.74 7.88
C ASP A 220 -5.86 -16.93 9.29
N ARG A 221 -6.04 -15.82 10.03
CA ARG A 221 -6.55 -15.83 11.41
C ARG A 221 -8.06 -15.67 11.50
N ALA A 222 -8.66 -15.08 10.47
CA ALA A 222 -10.10 -14.86 10.45
C ALA A 222 -10.86 -16.15 10.15
N ILE A 223 -10.43 -16.84 9.09
CA ILE A 223 -10.97 -18.13 8.67
C ILE A 223 -9.80 -19.12 8.58
N PRO A 224 -9.77 -20.16 9.44
CA PRO A 224 -8.69 -21.15 9.43
C PRO A 224 -8.52 -21.83 8.06
N HIS A 225 -7.27 -22.00 7.61
CA HIS A 225 -6.90 -22.58 6.32
C HIS A 225 -7.55 -23.96 6.06
N GLU A 226 -7.75 -24.77 7.13
CA GLU A 226 -8.38 -26.06 7.06
C GLU A 226 -9.82 -25.99 6.56
N MET A 227 -10.52 -24.88 6.81
CA MET A 227 -11.89 -24.68 6.35
C MET A 227 -11.98 -24.56 4.83
N GLY A 228 -10.99 -23.85 4.21
CA GLY A 228 -10.88 -23.80 2.76
C GLY A 228 -10.53 -25.16 2.14
N ARG A 229 -9.65 -25.92 2.79
CA ARG A 229 -9.32 -27.29 2.36
C ARG A 229 -10.53 -28.22 2.47
N ASP A 230 -11.27 -28.19 3.59
CA ASP A 230 -12.51 -28.94 3.78
C ASP A 230 -13.54 -28.57 2.70
N LEU A 231 -13.74 -27.29 2.44
CA LEU A 231 -14.63 -26.81 1.39
C LEU A 231 -14.27 -27.45 0.03
N ALA A 232 -13.00 -27.42 -0.35
CA ALA A 232 -12.54 -27.96 -1.62
C ALA A 232 -12.73 -29.48 -1.73
N THR A 233 -12.60 -30.22 -0.63
CA THR A 233 -12.78 -31.69 -0.62
C THR A 233 -14.24 -32.12 -0.79
N ARG A 234 -15.19 -31.25 -0.44
CA ARG A 234 -16.63 -31.51 -0.49
C ARG A 234 -17.29 -31.06 -1.80
N LEU A 235 -16.60 -30.25 -2.59
CA LEU A 235 -17.08 -29.78 -3.90
C LEU A 235 -16.70 -30.77 -5.00
N LYS A 236 -17.59 -31.01 -5.96
CA LYS A 236 -17.37 -31.97 -7.07
C LYS A 236 -16.23 -31.56 -8.01
N LYS A 237 -16.09 -30.28 -8.31
CA LYS A 237 -15.17 -29.74 -9.32
C LYS A 237 -14.34 -28.61 -8.74
N ALA A 238 -13.58 -28.88 -7.67
CA ALA A 238 -12.77 -27.88 -7.01
C ALA A 238 -11.28 -28.10 -7.20
N THR A 239 -10.55 -26.99 -7.34
CA THR A 239 -9.09 -26.93 -7.22
C THR A 239 -8.76 -26.12 -5.97
N PHE A 240 -7.91 -26.68 -5.10
CA PHE A 240 -7.43 -25.99 -3.91
C PHE A 240 -6.01 -25.48 -4.09
N VAL A 241 -5.78 -24.21 -3.81
CA VAL A 241 -4.45 -23.60 -3.86
C VAL A 241 -4.17 -22.90 -2.53
N THR A 242 -3.12 -23.32 -1.84
CA THR A 242 -2.60 -22.63 -0.67
C THR A 242 -1.76 -21.44 -1.12
N LEU A 243 -2.05 -20.28 -0.56
CA LEU A 243 -1.25 -19.08 -0.69
C LEU A 243 -0.45 -18.86 0.61
N GLU A 244 0.75 -18.33 0.49
CA GLU A 244 1.53 -17.96 1.68
C GLU A 244 1.05 -16.62 2.26
N GLY A 245 1.32 -16.41 3.56
CA GLY A 245 0.91 -15.22 4.30
C GLY A 245 -0.20 -15.49 5.31
N ASN A 246 -0.58 -14.44 6.02
CA ASN A 246 -1.51 -14.48 7.16
C ASN A 246 -2.65 -13.45 7.09
N VAL A 247 -2.67 -12.62 6.05
CA VAL A 247 -3.68 -11.55 5.88
C VAL A 247 -4.95 -12.14 5.26
N HIS A 248 -6.10 -11.83 5.85
CA HIS A 248 -7.39 -12.29 5.34
C HIS A 248 -7.88 -11.51 4.11
N LEU A 249 -7.55 -10.22 4.02
CA LEU A 249 -7.99 -9.34 2.93
C LEU A 249 -7.33 -9.73 1.60
N PRO A 250 -8.08 -9.95 0.49
CA PRO A 250 -7.50 -10.39 -0.79
C PRO A 250 -6.61 -9.33 -1.44
N TRP A 251 -6.84 -8.06 -1.18
CA TRP A 251 -6.05 -6.94 -1.72
C TRP A 251 -4.78 -6.63 -0.94
N ALA A 252 -4.63 -7.16 0.28
CA ALA A 252 -3.45 -6.95 1.11
C ALA A 252 -2.46 -8.13 1.00
N GLY A 253 -1.19 -7.90 1.38
CA GLY A 253 -0.12 -8.88 1.23
C GLY A 253 0.22 -9.17 -0.23
N ASP A 254 0.51 -10.43 -0.61
CA ASP A 254 0.78 -10.79 -2.00
C ASP A 254 -0.51 -10.97 -2.81
N ALA A 255 -1.10 -9.83 -3.20
CA ALA A 255 -2.25 -9.80 -4.08
C ALA A 255 -1.91 -10.27 -5.52
N SER A 256 -0.65 -10.18 -5.95
CA SER A 256 -0.25 -10.57 -7.31
C SER A 256 -0.31 -12.07 -7.53
N ALA A 257 0.15 -12.86 -6.55
CA ALA A 257 0.03 -14.32 -6.60
C ALA A 257 -1.45 -14.73 -6.65
N LEU A 258 -2.31 -14.09 -5.87
CA LEU A 258 -3.76 -14.33 -5.89
C LEU A 258 -4.37 -13.99 -7.26
N LEU A 259 -4.13 -12.78 -7.77
CA LEU A 259 -4.67 -12.32 -9.07
C LEU A 259 -4.23 -13.19 -10.23
N LYS A 260 -2.99 -13.71 -10.21
CA LYS A 260 -2.48 -14.66 -11.21
C LYS A 260 -3.32 -15.94 -11.25
N GLN A 261 -3.62 -16.52 -10.08
CA GLN A 261 -4.46 -17.72 -10.00
C GLN A 261 -5.89 -17.45 -10.46
N VAL A 262 -6.47 -16.33 -10.04
CA VAL A 262 -7.83 -15.93 -10.42
C VAL A 262 -7.96 -15.76 -11.94
N ARG A 263 -7.06 -15.00 -12.56
CA ARG A 263 -7.07 -14.75 -14.00
C ARG A 263 -6.89 -16.05 -14.80
N ALA A 264 -5.93 -16.89 -14.41
CA ALA A 264 -5.71 -18.17 -15.06
C ALA A 264 -6.94 -19.06 -14.97
N PHE A 265 -7.60 -19.13 -13.83
CA PHE A 265 -8.78 -19.96 -13.63
C PHE A 265 -10.01 -19.44 -14.36
N LEU A 266 -10.27 -18.14 -14.35
CA LEU A 266 -11.45 -17.56 -14.99
C LEU A 266 -11.35 -17.52 -16.53
N GLY A 267 -10.23 -17.97 -17.11
CA GLY A 267 -10.04 -18.02 -18.57
C GLY A 267 -9.84 -16.63 -19.19
N ALA A 268 -9.45 -15.66 -18.41
CA ALA A 268 -8.86 -14.47 -18.96
C ALA A 268 -7.68 -14.91 -19.81
N ALA A 269 -7.73 -14.71 -21.12
CA ALA A 269 -6.52 -14.74 -21.93
C ALA A 269 -5.50 -13.95 -21.12
N ALA A 270 -4.31 -14.52 -20.90
CA ALA A 270 -3.29 -13.87 -20.10
C ALA A 270 -3.20 -12.43 -20.60
N ALA A 271 -3.97 -11.52 -19.98
CA ALA A 271 -3.56 -10.15 -19.95
C ALA A 271 -2.15 -10.33 -19.39
N THR A 272 -1.19 -10.29 -20.28
CA THR A 272 0.20 -10.19 -19.89
C THR A 272 0.12 -9.29 -18.69
N ASP A 273 0.62 -9.74 -17.54
CA ASP A 273 0.78 -8.88 -16.36
C ASP A 273 1.60 -7.70 -16.91
N ALA A 274 0.89 -6.77 -17.58
CA ALA A 274 1.49 -5.66 -18.33
C ALA A 274 2.02 -4.61 -17.37
N ARG A 275 1.79 -4.81 -16.09
CA ARG A 275 2.70 -4.44 -15.03
C ARG A 275 3.63 -5.63 -14.77
N GLU A 276 4.20 -6.17 -15.89
CA GLU A 276 5.39 -6.99 -15.83
C GLU A 276 6.29 -6.35 -14.80
N THR A 277 6.77 -7.16 -13.87
CA THR A 277 7.87 -6.80 -12.98
C THR A 277 8.87 -6.04 -13.82
N ALA A 278 8.93 -4.73 -13.66
CA ALA A 278 9.82 -3.92 -14.44
C ALA A 278 11.21 -4.51 -14.21
N LEU A 279 11.98 -4.70 -15.28
CA LEU A 279 13.26 -5.39 -15.22
C LEU A 279 14.38 -4.37 -15.41
N LEU A 280 15.35 -4.41 -14.52
CA LEU A 280 16.64 -3.75 -14.69
C LEU A 280 17.75 -4.77 -14.45
N ARG A 281 18.25 -5.39 -15.52
CA ARG A 281 19.25 -6.46 -15.46
C ARG A 281 20.54 -6.04 -16.13
N ARG A 282 21.65 -6.27 -15.43
CA ARG A 282 22.99 -6.07 -15.95
C ARG A 282 23.55 -7.36 -16.53
N ASP A 283 23.97 -7.32 -17.78
CA ASP A 283 24.66 -8.41 -18.47
C ASP A 283 26.00 -7.86 -19.02
N GLY A 284 27.08 -7.94 -18.24
CA GLY A 284 28.37 -7.34 -18.58
C GLY A 284 28.31 -5.81 -18.58
N GLU A 285 28.62 -5.18 -19.75
CA GLU A 285 28.53 -3.74 -19.95
C GLU A 285 27.17 -3.26 -20.48
N VAL A 286 26.19 -4.14 -20.59
CA VAL A 286 24.88 -3.82 -21.13
C VAL A 286 23.81 -4.02 -20.05
N TRP A 287 22.92 -3.06 -19.94
CA TRP A 287 21.74 -3.14 -19.10
C TRP A 287 20.49 -3.41 -19.95
N THR A 288 19.79 -4.48 -19.64
CA THR A 288 18.44 -4.75 -20.16
C THR A 288 17.43 -4.06 -19.26
N VAL A 289 16.66 -3.16 -19.83
CA VAL A 289 15.61 -2.42 -19.16
C VAL A 289 14.28 -2.76 -19.81
N ARG A 290 13.32 -3.27 -19.02
CA ARG A 290 11.96 -3.57 -19.49
C ARG A 290 10.95 -2.87 -18.61
N TYR A 291 10.00 -2.17 -19.22
CA TYR A 291 8.93 -1.44 -18.53
C TYR A 291 7.72 -1.31 -19.46
N ALA A 292 6.50 -1.51 -18.93
CA ALA A 292 5.26 -1.41 -19.70
C ALA A 292 5.29 -2.16 -21.05
N GLY A 293 5.80 -3.42 -21.03
CA GLY A 293 5.87 -4.29 -22.21
C GLY A 293 6.96 -3.95 -23.22
N ARG A 294 7.69 -2.84 -23.05
CA ARG A 294 8.78 -2.42 -23.94
C ARG A 294 10.15 -2.71 -23.32
N GLN A 295 11.06 -3.31 -24.09
CA GLN A 295 12.43 -3.59 -23.67
C GLN A 295 13.42 -2.75 -24.46
N VAL A 296 14.43 -2.23 -23.77
CA VAL A 296 15.55 -1.49 -24.38
C VAL A 296 16.87 -1.96 -23.77
N LEU A 297 17.93 -1.82 -24.54
CA LEU A 297 19.30 -2.11 -24.11
C LEU A 297 20.05 -0.77 -23.95
N LEU A 298 20.73 -0.62 -22.83
CA LEU A 298 21.51 0.57 -22.51
C LEU A 298 22.95 0.18 -22.19
N ARG A 299 23.92 0.95 -22.69
CA ARG A 299 25.30 0.79 -22.28
C ARG A 299 25.48 1.23 -20.83
N GLU A 300 26.35 0.52 -20.11
CA GLU A 300 26.62 0.79 -18.70
C GLU A 300 27.06 2.23 -18.45
N VAL A 301 26.45 2.84 -17.45
CA VAL A 301 26.89 4.09 -16.82
C VAL A 301 26.67 3.99 -15.31
N LYS A 302 27.55 4.64 -14.52
CA LYS A 302 27.48 4.58 -13.04
C LYS A 302 26.11 4.95 -12.49
N GLY A 303 25.35 5.82 -13.15
CA GLY A 303 24.02 6.21 -12.73
C GLY A 303 22.96 5.10 -12.89
N LEU A 304 23.15 4.10 -13.76
CA LEU A 304 22.28 2.91 -13.83
C LEU A 304 22.48 2.02 -12.61
N VAL A 305 23.69 1.93 -12.07
CA VAL A 305 23.97 1.23 -10.81
C VAL A 305 23.32 1.95 -9.64
N ASP A 306 23.41 3.29 -9.61
CA ASP A 306 22.74 4.09 -8.58
C ASP A 306 21.21 3.92 -8.63
N LEU A 307 20.63 3.93 -9.84
CA LEU A 307 19.19 3.65 -10.04
C LEU A 307 18.80 2.23 -9.61
N ALA A 308 19.62 1.23 -9.91
CA ALA A 308 19.37 -0.16 -9.52
C ALA A 308 19.24 -0.30 -7.98
N ARG A 309 20.07 0.42 -7.22
CA ARG A 309 19.99 0.46 -5.76
C ARG A 309 18.67 1.06 -5.27
N LEU A 310 18.24 2.18 -5.86
CA LEU A 310 16.98 2.83 -5.49
C LEU A 310 15.76 1.99 -5.88
N LEU A 311 15.76 1.39 -7.07
CA LEU A 311 14.65 0.59 -7.58
C LEU A 311 14.49 -0.75 -6.86
N SER A 312 15.58 -1.26 -6.26
CA SER A 312 15.52 -2.48 -5.41
C SER A 312 14.91 -2.23 -4.02
N ARG A 313 14.78 -0.96 -3.59
CA ARG A 313 14.29 -0.56 -2.26
C ARG A 313 13.27 0.58 -2.36
N PRO A 314 12.09 0.33 -2.94
CA PRO A 314 11.06 1.35 -3.09
C PRO A 314 10.62 1.90 -1.73
N GLY A 315 10.53 3.23 -1.62
CA GLY A 315 10.11 3.93 -0.41
C GLY A 315 11.24 4.20 0.60
N GLU A 316 12.37 3.49 0.54
CA GLU A 316 13.50 3.72 1.44
C GLU A 316 14.32 4.95 1.04
N GLU A 317 14.76 5.72 2.04
CA GLU A 317 15.69 6.82 1.85
C GLU A 317 17.13 6.33 2.02
N MET A 318 17.96 6.58 1.01
CA MET A 318 19.38 6.25 1.00
C MET A 318 20.21 7.52 1.05
N HIS A 319 21.13 7.62 2.01
CA HIS A 319 22.03 8.77 2.10
C HIS A 319 23.03 8.78 0.94
N VAL A 320 23.40 9.96 0.42
CA VAL A 320 24.31 10.07 -0.76
C VAL A 320 25.68 9.42 -0.56
N LEU A 321 26.14 9.29 0.65
CA LEU A 321 27.38 8.57 0.98
C LEU A 321 27.27 7.05 0.74
N ASP A 322 26.06 6.49 0.75
CA ASP A 322 25.85 5.06 0.50
C ASP A 322 26.05 4.68 -0.97
N PHE A 323 26.09 5.66 -1.88
CA PHE A 323 26.38 5.48 -3.30
C PHE A 323 27.88 5.60 -3.64
N LEU A 324 28.76 5.85 -2.64
CA LEU A 324 30.18 5.94 -2.83
C LEU A 324 30.88 4.62 -2.49
N GLU A 325 32.05 4.41 -3.10
CA GLU A 325 32.94 3.31 -2.74
C GLU A 325 33.42 3.45 -1.29
N GLU A 326 33.68 2.34 -0.62
CA GLU A 326 33.97 2.27 0.82
C GLU A 326 35.19 3.13 1.21
N SER A 327 36.24 3.21 0.36
CA SER A 327 37.40 4.06 0.55
C SER A 327 37.04 5.56 0.59
N VAL A 328 36.20 6.01 -0.35
CA VAL A 328 35.78 7.42 -0.44
C VAL A 328 34.77 7.76 0.67
N ARG A 329 33.98 6.77 1.10
CA ARG A 329 33.05 6.89 2.22
C ARG A 329 33.78 7.07 3.55
N ALA A 330 34.88 6.34 3.78
CA ALA A 330 35.71 6.44 4.97
C ALA A 330 36.39 7.82 5.08
N GLU A 331 36.93 8.36 3.96
CA GLU A 331 37.47 9.71 3.90
C GLU A 331 36.40 10.79 4.19
N ALA A 332 35.21 10.65 3.61
CA ALA A 332 34.10 11.57 3.84
C ALA A 332 33.60 11.56 5.31
N ALA A 333 33.57 10.39 5.95
CA ALA A 333 33.20 10.24 7.35
C ALA A 333 34.26 10.81 8.31
N GLY A 334 35.55 10.71 7.95
CA GLY A 334 36.69 11.31 8.68
C GLY A 334 36.68 12.84 8.62
N ALA A 335 36.39 13.41 7.46
CA ALA A 335 36.31 14.84 7.24
C ALA A 335 35.08 15.51 7.90
N SER A 336 34.03 14.76 8.18
CA SER A 336 32.80 15.25 8.83
C SER A 336 32.98 15.54 10.34
N LYS A 337 34.08 15.13 10.96
CA LYS A 337 34.35 15.41 12.36
C LYS A 337 35.00 16.78 12.64
N GLN A 338 35.62 17.42 11.64
CA GLN A 338 36.26 18.75 11.78
C GLN A 338 35.28 19.94 11.74
N PRO A 339 34.18 19.98 10.97
CA PRO A 339 33.32 21.17 10.86
C PRO A 339 32.49 21.52 12.10
N MET A 340 32.33 20.63 13.08
CA MET A 340 31.55 20.92 14.29
C MET A 340 32.33 21.75 15.30
N ALA A 341 33.65 21.63 15.35
CA ALA A 341 34.53 22.47 16.14
C ALA A 341 34.58 23.90 15.59
N ASP A 342 34.67 24.05 14.25
CA ASP A 342 34.70 25.36 13.59
C ASP A 342 33.37 26.11 13.72
N ARG A 343 32.22 25.43 13.70
CA ARG A 343 30.91 26.06 13.90
C ARG A 343 30.69 26.53 15.33
N ARG A 344 31.19 25.80 16.30
CA ARG A 344 31.10 26.17 17.70
C ARG A 344 32.01 27.36 18.00
N ALA A 345 33.26 27.33 17.50
CA ALA A 345 34.19 28.46 17.59
C ALA A 345 33.65 29.72 16.91
N LEU A 346 33.01 29.60 15.73
CA LEU A 346 32.36 30.72 15.04
C LEU A 346 31.14 31.28 15.81
N ALA A 347 30.39 30.44 16.50
CA ALA A 347 29.29 30.86 17.38
C ALA A 347 29.83 31.57 18.63
N ASP A 348 30.90 31.08 19.24
CA ASP A 348 31.55 31.65 20.39
C ASP A 348 32.19 33.04 20.05
N TYR A 349 32.80 33.18 18.88
CA TYR A 349 33.32 34.46 18.38
C TYR A 349 32.21 35.47 18.13
N ARG A 350 31.05 35.08 17.60
CA ARG A 350 29.90 35.97 17.41
C ARG A 350 29.28 36.42 18.74
N ALA A 351 29.16 35.52 19.70
CA ALA A 351 28.67 35.83 21.02
C ALA A 351 29.59 36.86 21.71
N ARG A 352 30.92 36.63 21.62
CA ARG A 352 31.90 37.53 22.19
C ARG A 352 31.90 38.91 21.54
N LEU A 353 31.71 39.01 20.23
CA LEU A 353 31.56 40.29 19.54
C LEU A 353 30.33 41.08 20.04
N THR A 354 29.21 40.38 20.27
CA THR A 354 27.97 41.01 20.80
C THR A 354 28.20 41.51 22.23
N GLU A 355 28.91 40.80 23.06
CA GLU A 355 29.30 41.23 24.40
C GLU A 355 30.22 42.45 24.37
N LEU A 356 31.21 42.51 23.47
CA LEU A 356 32.11 43.65 23.31
C LEU A 356 31.35 44.88 22.78
N ASP A 357 30.39 44.71 21.87
CA ASP A 357 29.55 45.82 21.40
C ASP A 357 28.71 46.40 22.54
N THR A 358 28.12 45.56 23.37
CA THR A 358 27.35 46.00 24.55
C THR A 358 28.23 46.71 25.54
N ALA A 359 29.43 46.15 25.82
CA ALA A 359 30.38 46.78 26.77
C ALA A 359 30.92 48.12 26.27
N LEU A 360 31.13 48.28 24.96
CA LEU A 360 31.53 49.55 24.33
C LEU A 360 30.42 50.60 24.41
N GLU A 361 29.15 50.22 24.19
CA GLU A 361 28.01 51.10 24.35
C GLU A 361 27.83 51.56 25.79
N ASP A 362 28.02 50.67 26.75
CA ASP A 362 27.93 51.00 28.18
C ASP A 362 29.10 51.90 28.62
N ALA A 363 30.32 51.61 28.14
CA ALA A 363 31.47 52.45 28.42
C ALA A 363 31.30 53.88 27.87
N ARG A 364 30.69 54.03 26.69
CA ARG A 364 30.38 55.35 26.09
C ARG A 364 29.29 56.06 26.84
N ARG A 365 28.31 55.37 27.39
CA ARG A 365 27.15 55.92 28.11
C ARG A 365 27.50 56.33 29.52
N CYS A 366 28.38 55.57 30.22
CA CYS A 366 28.71 55.78 31.61
C CYS A 366 29.97 56.62 31.85
N GLY A 367 30.61 57.19 30.79
CA GLY A 367 31.80 58.06 30.95
C GLY A 367 33.02 57.30 31.47
N ALA A 368 33.25 56.11 31.08
CA ALA A 368 34.37 55.28 31.48
C ALA A 368 35.74 55.87 31.08
N HIS A 369 36.81 55.50 31.83
CA HIS A 369 38.19 55.96 31.59
C HIS A 369 38.59 55.74 30.12
N PRO A 370 39.25 56.72 29.45
CA PRO A 370 39.62 56.62 28.03
C PRO A 370 40.37 55.32 27.64
N GLY A 371 41.22 54.81 28.51
CA GLY A 371 41.97 53.57 28.23
C GLY A 371 41.15 52.25 28.32
N GLN A 372 39.91 52.30 28.81
CA GLN A 372 39.07 51.09 28.85
C GLN A 372 38.29 50.90 27.52
N ALA A 373 37.85 51.96 26.91
CA ALA A 373 37.20 51.92 25.60
C ALA A 373 38.19 51.51 24.49
N GLU A 374 39.42 52.00 24.54
CA GLU A 374 40.48 51.64 23.60
C GLU A 374 40.79 50.14 23.63
N ARG A 375 40.91 49.55 24.83
CA ARG A 375 41.15 48.11 24.96
C ARG A 375 40.02 47.23 24.41
N LEU A 376 38.78 47.62 24.62
CA LEU A 376 37.62 46.93 24.09
C LEU A 376 37.52 47.05 22.56
N GLU A 377 37.94 48.18 21.98
CA GLU A 377 38.04 48.37 20.54
C GLU A 377 39.18 47.53 19.93
N GLU A 378 40.33 47.48 20.57
CA GLU A 378 41.43 46.60 20.13
C GLU A 378 41.07 45.14 20.15
N GLU A 379 40.39 44.67 21.23
CA GLU A 379 39.92 43.28 21.33
C GLU A 379 38.89 42.96 20.22
N LYS A 380 37.97 43.88 19.95
CA LYS A 380 36.99 43.77 18.90
C LYS A 380 37.62 43.70 17.51
N GLU A 381 38.60 44.55 17.23
CA GLU A 381 39.33 44.53 15.94
C GLU A 381 40.13 43.25 15.76
N ALA A 382 40.78 42.72 16.79
CA ALA A 382 41.52 41.49 16.77
C ALA A 382 40.56 40.30 16.47
N LEU A 383 39.38 40.27 17.12
CA LEU A 383 38.36 39.27 16.87
C LEU A 383 37.77 39.34 15.46
N LEU A 384 37.51 40.54 14.96
CA LEU A 384 37.05 40.77 13.59
C LEU A 384 38.10 40.34 12.55
N HIS A 385 39.38 40.59 12.84
CA HIS A 385 40.46 40.12 11.98
C HIS A 385 40.55 38.60 11.92
N GLN A 386 40.42 37.93 13.08
CA GLN A 386 40.38 36.47 13.12
C GLN A 386 39.14 35.89 12.38
N LEU A 387 37.96 36.51 12.53
CA LEU A 387 36.75 36.13 11.80
C LEU A 387 36.91 36.34 10.29
N ARG A 388 37.51 37.43 9.83
CA ARG A 388 37.78 37.67 8.41
C ARG A 388 38.79 36.70 7.79
N THR A 389 39.74 36.23 8.61
CA THR A 389 40.72 35.22 8.19
C THR A 389 40.06 33.81 8.10
N ALA A 390 39.13 33.52 8.98
CA ALA A 390 38.37 32.26 9.03
C ALA A 390 37.18 32.22 8.04
N THR A 391 36.63 33.43 7.65
CA THR A 391 35.49 33.54 6.72
C THR A 391 35.92 34.37 5.49
N GLY A 392 35.63 33.94 4.25
CA GLY A 392 35.90 34.73 3.04
C GLY A 392 34.99 35.93 2.89
N LEU A 393 35.31 36.85 1.94
CA LEU A 393 34.45 37.99 1.57
C LEU A 393 33.00 37.56 1.31
N GLY A 394 32.10 37.85 2.25
CA GLY A 394 30.68 37.51 2.21
C GLY A 394 30.17 36.69 3.40
N GLY A 395 30.97 36.49 4.46
CA GLY A 395 30.50 35.90 5.75
C GLY A 395 30.16 34.44 5.72
N LYS A 396 30.46 33.73 4.62
CA LYS A 396 30.34 32.26 4.51
C LYS A 396 31.69 31.63 4.80
N ALA A 397 31.74 30.70 5.77
CA ALA A 397 32.92 29.89 6.01
C ALA A 397 33.48 29.36 4.69
N ARG A 398 34.76 29.57 4.40
CA ARG A 398 35.49 28.86 3.37
C ARG A 398 35.58 27.40 3.83
N GLY A 399 34.49 26.64 3.64
CA GLY A 399 34.53 25.21 3.83
C GLY A 399 35.46 24.60 2.83
N LEU A 400 36.50 23.88 3.26
CA LEU A 400 36.99 22.72 2.54
C LEU A 400 35.76 22.03 1.98
N LYS A 401 35.65 21.85 0.65
CA LYS A 401 34.50 21.38 -0.13
C LYS A 401 33.84 20.23 0.63
N ASP A 402 32.67 20.49 1.23
CA ASP A 402 31.95 19.54 2.07
C ASP A 402 31.87 18.19 1.31
N PRO A 403 32.43 17.10 1.82
CA PRO A 403 32.42 15.80 1.14
C PRO A 403 31.00 15.33 0.82
N VAL A 404 30.04 15.63 1.70
CA VAL A 404 28.62 15.34 1.51
C VAL A 404 28.04 16.14 0.35
N GLU A 405 28.36 17.44 0.26
CA GLU A 405 27.88 18.28 -0.84
C GLU A 405 28.51 17.90 -2.19
N ARG A 406 29.77 17.44 -2.21
CA ARG A 406 30.40 16.86 -3.40
C ARG A 406 29.70 15.55 -3.81
N ALA A 407 29.47 14.65 -2.86
CA ALA A 407 28.74 13.40 -3.07
C ALA A 407 27.34 13.69 -3.61
N ARG A 408 26.60 14.60 -2.99
CA ARG A 408 25.27 15.00 -3.41
C ARG A 408 25.23 15.47 -4.87
N LYS A 409 26.13 16.35 -5.25
CA LYS A 409 26.22 16.84 -6.64
C LYS A 409 26.57 15.73 -7.64
N ALA A 410 27.52 14.87 -7.28
CA ALA A 410 27.96 13.79 -8.14
C ALA A 410 26.88 12.71 -8.33
N VAL A 411 26.23 12.26 -7.25
CA VAL A 411 25.17 11.25 -7.29
C VAL A 411 23.95 11.78 -8.04
N THR A 412 23.50 13.01 -7.72
CA THR A 412 22.39 13.65 -8.43
C THR A 412 22.65 13.75 -9.93
N ALA A 413 23.86 14.16 -10.34
CA ALA A 413 24.22 14.30 -11.74
C ALA A 413 24.21 12.93 -12.47
N ARG A 414 24.75 11.87 -11.85
CA ARG A 414 24.76 10.50 -12.40
C ARG A 414 23.36 9.94 -12.57
N ILE A 415 22.52 10.07 -11.55
CA ILE A 415 21.12 9.60 -11.60
C ILE A 415 20.35 10.34 -12.70
N ARG A 416 20.47 11.65 -12.78
CA ARG A 416 19.79 12.45 -13.82
C ARG A 416 20.28 12.14 -15.23
N ASP A 417 21.58 11.86 -15.41
CA ASP A 417 22.12 11.44 -16.70
C ASP A 417 21.57 10.07 -17.11
N ALA A 418 21.52 9.11 -16.20
CA ALA A 418 20.95 7.79 -16.45
C ALA A 418 19.46 7.88 -16.82
N ILE A 419 18.66 8.68 -16.09
CA ILE A 419 17.25 8.91 -16.41
C ILE A 419 17.09 9.52 -17.80
N ARG A 420 17.93 10.48 -18.18
CA ARG A 420 17.91 11.11 -19.50
C ARG A 420 18.20 10.10 -20.62
N ARG A 421 19.19 9.21 -20.44
CA ARG A 421 19.51 8.13 -21.38
C ARG A 421 18.36 7.13 -21.49
N ILE A 422 17.77 6.75 -20.36
CA ILE A 422 16.56 5.92 -20.33
C ILE A 422 15.44 6.62 -21.11
N LYS A 423 15.18 7.89 -20.87
CA LYS A 423 14.12 8.65 -21.54
C LYS A 423 14.31 8.73 -23.05
N ALA A 424 15.54 8.84 -23.52
CA ALA A 424 15.85 8.84 -24.96
C ALA A 424 15.52 7.48 -25.61
N ALA A 425 15.75 6.36 -24.93
CA ALA A 425 15.48 5.01 -25.43
C ALA A 425 14.06 4.54 -25.10
N HIS A 426 13.52 4.93 -23.95
CA HIS A 426 12.21 4.53 -23.42
C HIS A 426 11.52 5.74 -22.77
N PRO A 427 10.79 6.56 -23.55
CA PRO A 427 10.21 7.83 -23.08
C PRO A 427 9.28 7.70 -21.87
N GLU A 428 8.43 6.70 -21.86
CA GLU A 428 7.45 6.44 -20.78
C GLU A 428 8.15 6.11 -19.45
N LEU A 429 9.15 5.22 -19.47
CA LEU A 429 9.95 4.93 -18.28
C LEU A 429 10.74 6.15 -17.81
N GLY A 430 11.30 6.91 -18.76
CA GLY A 430 12.03 8.12 -18.42
C GLY A 430 11.16 9.17 -17.72
N ALA A 431 9.91 9.32 -18.14
CA ALA A 431 8.93 10.19 -17.49
C ALA A 431 8.60 9.69 -16.07
N HIS A 432 8.29 8.40 -15.93
CA HIS A 432 8.05 7.76 -14.65
C HIS A 432 9.20 7.96 -13.64
N LEU A 433 10.45 7.70 -14.06
CA LEU A 433 11.60 7.86 -13.18
C LEU A 433 11.90 9.32 -12.82
N GLN A 434 11.60 10.27 -13.72
CA GLN A 434 11.74 11.71 -13.43
C GLN A 434 10.78 12.16 -12.33
N GLU A 435 9.59 11.60 -12.27
CA GLU A 435 8.56 11.92 -11.28
C GLU A 435 8.81 11.19 -9.96
N ALA A 436 9.15 9.90 -10.01
CA ALA A 436 9.25 9.02 -8.85
C ALA A 436 10.58 9.08 -8.08
N ILE A 437 11.68 9.60 -8.71
CA ILE A 437 12.99 9.65 -8.06
C ILE A 437 13.25 11.01 -7.43
N LEU A 438 13.43 11.01 -6.13
CA LEU A 438 13.86 12.16 -5.34
C LEU A 438 15.38 12.14 -5.19
N THR A 439 16.03 13.29 -5.41
CA THR A 439 17.47 13.44 -5.24
C THR A 439 17.78 14.60 -4.29
N GLY A 440 18.71 14.40 -3.36
CA GLY A 440 19.08 15.38 -2.34
C GLY A 440 20.28 14.89 -1.56
N VAL A 441 20.38 15.21 -0.26
CA VAL A 441 21.31 14.58 0.68
C VAL A 441 20.89 13.12 0.92
N SER A 442 19.59 12.85 0.86
CA SER A 442 19.01 11.51 0.73
C SER A 442 18.35 11.40 -0.65
N CYS A 443 18.43 10.20 -1.23
CA CYS A 443 17.77 9.83 -2.48
C CYS A 443 16.75 8.72 -2.20
N ALA A 444 15.61 8.75 -2.88
CA ALA A 444 14.57 7.73 -2.73
C ALA A 444 13.85 7.51 -4.06
N TYR A 445 13.29 6.30 -4.24
CA TYR A 445 12.35 5.98 -5.30
C TYR A 445 10.96 5.80 -4.69
N ARG A 446 10.05 6.73 -4.99
CA ARG A 446 8.67 6.77 -4.48
C ARG A 446 7.68 6.79 -5.64
N PRO A 447 7.40 5.64 -6.24
CA PRO A 447 6.47 5.57 -7.36
C PRO A 447 5.02 5.65 -6.89
N SER A 448 4.20 6.36 -7.67
CA SER A 448 2.75 6.36 -7.53
C SER A 448 2.13 6.22 -8.92
N PRO A 449 1.49 5.09 -9.24
CA PRO A 449 1.28 3.88 -8.44
C PRO A 449 2.58 3.06 -8.21
N PRO A 450 2.58 2.14 -7.22
CA PRO A 450 3.73 1.26 -6.94
C PRO A 450 4.13 0.42 -8.17
N VAL A 451 5.44 0.36 -8.45
CA VAL A 451 6.01 -0.47 -9.52
C VAL A 451 6.94 -1.50 -8.90
N ARG A 452 6.77 -2.77 -9.23
CA ARG A 452 7.68 -3.84 -8.80
C ARG A 452 8.82 -3.98 -9.78
N TRP A 453 10.05 -3.91 -9.29
CA TRP A 453 11.26 -4.10 -10.06
C TRP A 453 11.91 -5.46 -9.76
N SER A 454 12.30 -6.16 -10.82
CA SER A 454 13.31 -7.22 -10.73
C SER A 454 14.65 -6.61 -11.09
N VAL A 455 15.53 -6.46 -10.10
CA VAL A 455 16.86 -5.90 -10.28
C VAL A 455 17.88 -7.02 -10.14
N SER A 456 18.72 -7.24 -11.17
CA SER A 456 19.74 -8.28 -11.18
C SER A 456 21.01 -7.81 -11.92
N PRO A 457 22.22 -8.17 -11.43
CA PRO A 457 22.46 -8.90 -10.20
C PRO A 457 22.19 -8.05 -8.97
N ALA A 458 21.60 -8.69 -7.96
CA ALA A 458 21.42 -8.12 -6.62
C ALA A 458 22.76 -8.21 -5.84
N ALA A 459 23.80 -7.60 -6.40
CA ALA A 459 25.11 -7.53 -5.75
C ALA A 459 25.36 -6.10 -5.30
N PHE A 460 24.88 -5.78 -4.10
CA PHE A 460 25.29 -4.59 -3.37
C PHE A 460 25.43 -4.87 -1.87
#